data_55d21be8e1ea5b1be2bc5d608369b524
#
_entry.id   55d21be8e1ea5b1be2bc5d608369b524
#
_cell.length_a   1.000
_cell.length_b   1.000
_cell.length_c   1.000
_cell.angle_alpha   90.00
_cell.angle_beta   90.00
_cell.angle_gamma   90.00
#
_symmetry.space_group_name_H-M   'P 1'
#
loop_
_entity.id
_entity.type
_entity.pdbx_description
1 polymer ?
#
loop_
_entity_poly.entity_id
_entity_poly.type
_entity_poly.pdbx_seq_one_letter_code
_entity_poly.pdbx_strand_id
1 'polypeptide(L)' 'MEAQGVLTGQLRVGDEIEAWHNGKLFHRGRVMDVVPALELFWILDARTGTRKLLDPEALEIRHVEEQAEPLAPA' A
#
# COMPACT_ATOMS: atom_id res chain seq x y z
N MET A 1 -17.28 2.63 10.14
CA MET A 1 -16.95 2.45 9.88
C MET A 1 -16.05 2.15 9.61
N GLU A 2 -15.58 1.93 9.53
CA GLU A 2 -14.80 1.61 9.39
C GLU A 2 -13.90 1.67 8.66
N ALA A 3 -13.10 1.83 8.83
CA ALA A 3 -12.08 2.02 8.12
C ALA A 3 -11.59 0.91 7.67
N GLN A 4 -11.72 0.51 6.79
CA GLN A 4 -11.18 -0.56 6.35
C GLN A 4 -10.12 -0.32 5.51
N GLY A 5 -9.26 -1.09 5.17
CA GLY A 5 -8.17 -0.92 4.28
C GLY A 5 -8.61 -0.82 2.85
N VAL A 6 -7.70 -0.52 1.97
CA VAL A 6 -7.96 -0.44 0.55
C VAL A 6 -7.98 -1.85 -0.02
N LEU A 7 -8.93 -2.13 -0.91
CA LEU A 7 -9.00 -3.43 -1.55
C LEU A 7 -8.16 -3.44 -2.81
N THR A 8 -7.80 -4.65 -3.27
CA THR A 8 -6.95 -4.74 -4.47
C THR A 8 -7.56 -4.05 -5.66
N GLY A 9 -8.88 -4.04 -5.78
CA GLY A 9 -9.50 -3.37 -6.90
C GLY A 9 -9.35 -1.86 -6.88
N GLN A 10 -8.89 -1.32 -5.77
CA GLN A 10 -8.71 0.12 -5.64
C GLN A 10 -7.25 0.52 -5.77
N LEU A 11 -6.38 -0.44 -6.03
CA LEU A 11 -4.96 -0.17 -6.14
C LEU A 11 -4.52 -0.11 -7.58
N ARG A 12 -3.52 0.71 -7.87
CA ARG A 12 -2.97 0.82 -9.20
C ARG A 12 -1.47 0.77 -9.12
N VAL A 13 -0.86 0.24 -10.15
CA VAL A 13 0.60 0.24 -10.27
C VAL A 13 1.08 1.67 -10.15
N GLY A 14 2.05 1.89 -9.30
CA GLY A 14 2.59 3.21 -9.03
C GLY A 14 2.09 3.87 -7.77
N ASP A 15 1.02 3.31 -7.18
CA ASP A 15 0.51 3.89 -5.94
C ASP A 15 1.49 3.64 -4.80
N GLU A 16 1.60 4.63 -3.92
CA GLU A 16 2.36 4.45 -2.71
C GLU A 16 1.41 4.00 -1.63
N ILE A 17 1.76 2.95 -0.91
CA ILE A 17 0.89 2.43 0.13
C ILE A 17 1.67 2.08 1.38
N GLU A 18 0.93 1.94 2.46
CA GLU A 18 1.44 1.43 3.71
C GLU A 18 0.60 0.22 4.12
N ALA A 19 1.24 -0.77 4.67
CA ALA A 19 0.56 -1.97 5.14
C ALA A 19 0.73 -2.04 6.65
N TRP A 20 -0.37 -2.03 7.37
CA TRP A 20 -0.40 -1.98 8.81
C TRP A 20 -1.03 -3.24 9.38
N HIS A 21 -0.60 -3.62 10.56
CA HIS A 21 -1.19 -4.76 11.24
C HIS A 21 -1.18 -4.47 12.74
N ASN A 22 -2.35 -4.56 13.36
CA ASN A 22 -2.49 -4.29 14.78
C ASN A 22 -1.88 -2.95 15.19
N GLY A 23 -2.09 -1.95 14.37
CA GLY A 23 -1.62 -0.60 14.67
C GLY A 23 -0.14 -0.38 14.42
N LYS A 24 0.54 -1.35 13.81
CA LYS A 24 1.94 -1.20 13.50
C LYS A 24 2.18 -1.22 12.02
N LEU A 25 3.08 -0.37 11.56
CA LEU A 25 3.45 -0.31 10.15
C LEU A 25 4.40 -1.47 9.85
N PHE A 26 3.97 -2.36 8.98
CA PHE A 26 4.79 -3.49 8.59
C PHE A 26 5.54 -3.28 7.29
N HIS A 27 4.90 -2.65 6.31
CA HIS A 27 5.52 -2.43 5.02
C HIS A 27 5.11 -1.10 4.45
N ARG A 28 5.96 -0.52 3.65
CA ARG A 28 5.63 0.68 2.92
C ARG A 28 6.31 0.57 1.59
N GLY A 29 5.63 0.87 0.53
CA GLY A 29 6.24 0.79 -0.77
C GLY A 29 5.32 1.19 -1.89
N ARG A 30 5.77 0.93 -3.10
CA ARG A 30 5.03 1.30 -4.29
C ARG A 30 4.46 0.06 -4.92
N VAL A 31 3.22 0.12 -5.33
CA VAL A 31 2.56 -1.01 -5.97
C VAL A 31 3.22 -1.28 -7.31
N MET A 32 3.67 -2.52 -7.51
CA MET A 32 4.32 -2.92 -8.75
C MET A 32 3.39 -3.71 -9.62
N ASP A 33 2.48 -4.45 -9.05
CA ASP A 33 1.56 -5.27 -9.82
C ASP A 33 0.37 -5.62 -8.95
N VAL A 34 -0.77 -5.82 -9.55
CA VAL A 34 -1.98 -6.15 -8.83
C VAL A 34 -2.54 -7.42 -9.41
N VAL A 35 -2.93 -8.37 -8.57
CA VAL A 35 -3.47 -9.63 -8.99
C VAL A 35 -4.88 -9.77 -8.43
N PRO A 36 -5.86 -9.11 -9.03
CA PRO A 36 -7.20 -9.04 -8.44
C PRO A 36 -7.87 -10.39 -8.26
N ALA A 37 -7.60 -11.33 -9.15
CA ALA A 37 -8.22 -12.63 -9.06
C ALA A 37 -7.84 -13.35 -7.78
N LEU A 38 -6.68 -13.05 -7.22
CA LEU A 38 -6.23 -13.65 -5.98
C LEU A 38 -6.34 -12.69 -4.82
N GLU A 39 -6.75 -11.44 -5.10
CA GLU A 39 -6.84 -10.42 -4.07
C GLU A 39 -5.48 -10.17 -3.43
N LEU A 40 -4.44 -10.21 -4.22
CA LEU A 40 -3.08 -9.97 -3.75
C LEU A 40 -2.44 -8.90 -4.62
N PHE A 41 -1.37 -8.32 -4.14
CA PHE A 41 -0.63 -7.36 -4.94
C PHE A 41 0.83 -7.33 -4.49
N TRP A 42 1.68 -6.91 -5.41
CA TRP A 42 3.12 -6.82 -5.16
C TRP A 42 3.50 -5.37 -4.94
N ILE A 43 4.40 -5.16 -4.00
CA ILE A 43 4.98 -3.85 -3.81
C ILE A 43 6.49 -3.94 -3.88
N LEU A 44 7.13 -2.80 -4.14
CA LEU A 44 8.55 -2.66 -3.95
C LEU A 44 8.72 -2.04 -2.58
N ASP A 45 9.26 -2.81 -1.64
CA ASP A 45 9.39 -2.36 -0.27
C ASP A 45 10.42 -1.23 -0.20
N ALA A 46 10.01 -0.09 0.35
CA ALA A 46 10.87 1.08 0.37
C ALA A 46 12.08 0.91 1.26
N ARG A 47 11.96 0.04 2.27
CA ARG A 47 13.07 -0.14 3.18
C ARG A 47 14.12 -1.07 2.67
N THR A 48 13.72 -2.12 2.01
CA THR A 48 14.66 -3.16 1.61
C THR A 48 14.95 -3.15 0.13
N GLY A 49 14.11 -2.49 -0.66
CA GLY A 49 14.28 -2.50 -2.10
C GLY A 49 13.92 -3.82 -2.74
N THR A 50 13.18 -4.67 -2.02
CA THR A 50 12.79 -5.96 -2.55
C THR A 50 11.29 -6.00 -2.78
N ARG A 51 10.86 -6.98 -3.57
CA ARG A 51 9.44 -7.13 -3.82
C ARG A 51 8.79 -7.94 -2.74
N LYS A 52 7.59 -7.54 -2.36
CA LYS A 52 6.83 -8.25 -1.35
C LYS A 52 5.42 -8.47 -1.88
N LEU A 53 4.88 -9.66 -1.67
CA LEU A 53 3.51 -9.98 -2.03
C LEU A 53 2.64 -9.75 -0.81
N LEU A 54 1.63 -8.90 -0.94
CA LEU A 54 0.81 -8.53 0.21
C LEU A 54 -0.63 -8.95 0.02
N ASP A 55 -1.26 -9.27 1.14
CA ASP A 55 -2.64 -9.71 1.17
C ASP A 55 -3.47 -8.67 1.92
N PRO A 56 -4.36 -7.96 1.25
CA PRO A 56 -5.15 -6.93 1.91
C PRO A 56 -6.10 -7.46 2.98
N GLU A 57 -6.33 -8.78 2.99
CA GLU A 57 -7.16 -9.31 4.04
C GLU A 57 -6.37 -9.53 5.32
N ALA A 58 -5.08 -9.71 5.20
CA ALA A 58 -4.25 -9.93 6.37
C ALA A 58 -3.70 -8.63 6.92
N LEU A 59 -3.61 -7.61 6.10
CA LEU A 59 -3.02 -6.34 6.49
C LEU A 59 -3.95 -5.20 6.12
N GLU A 60 -3.89 -4.14 6.88
CA GLU A 60 -4.66 -2.96 6.55
C GLU A 60 -3.84 -2.12 5.60
N ILE A 61 -4.33 -1.93 4.39
CA ILE A 61 -3.61 -1.21 3.36
C ILE A 61 -4.12 0.21 3.28
N ARG A 62 -3.23 1.17 3.32
CA ARG A 62 -3.59 2.57 3.24
C ARG A 62 -2.82 3.23 2.12
N HIS A 63 -3.47 4.08 1.35
CA HIS A 63 -2.77 4.89 0.36
C HIS A 63 -2.00 5.99 1.06
N VAL A 64 -0.83 6.27 0.54
CA VAL A 64 -0.05 7.39 1.02
C VAL A 64 -0.34 8.56 0.11
N GLU A 65 -0.76 9.69 0.71
CA GLU A 65 -1.12 10.78 -0.12
C GLU A 65 0.02 11.64 -0.29
N GLU A 66 0.86 11.38 -1.27
CA GLU A 66 1.95 12.11 -1.38
C GLU A 66 1.82 13.39 -1.97
N GLN A 67 0.88 13.63 -2.70
CA GLN A 67 0.81 14.90 -3.28
C GLN A 67 0.53 15.89 -2.27
N ALA A 68 0.14 15.47 -1.18
CA ALA A 68 -0.09 16.42 -0.27
C ALA A 68 1.05 17.26 0.00
N GLU A 69 1.94 17.00 -0.31
CA GLU A 69 2.87 17.72 0.01
C GLU A 69 3.26 18.69 -0.70
N PRO A 70 3.13 18.87 -1.24
CA PRO A 70 3.71 19.85 -1.80
C PRO A 70 3.66 21.12 -1.27
N LEU A 71 3.64 21.32 -1.01
CA LEU A 71 3.59 22.30 -0.65
C LEU A 71 4.42 22.88 -0.29
N ALA A 72 4.74 22.77 -0.22
CA ALA A 72 5.39 23.16 0.20
C ALA A 72 5.86 24.00 0.12
N PRO A 73 6.16 24.37 0.18
CA PRO A 73 6.63 25.08 0.25
C PRO A 73 7.03 25.88 0.28
N ALA A 74 7.08 26.01 0.27
CA ALA A 74 7.46 26.73 0.47
C ALA A 74 7.71 27.34 0.52
#